data_c4e5c19c4b55bfcf8d8755812aa1d413
#
_entry.id   c4e5c19c4b55bfcf8d8755812aa1d413
#
_cell.length_a   1.000
_cell.length_b   1.000
_cell.length_c   1.000
_cell.angle_alpha   90.00
_cell.angle_beta   90.00
_cell.angle_gamma   90.00
#
_symmetry.space_group_name_H-M   'P 1'
#
loop_
_entity.id
_entity.type
_entity.pdbx_description
1 polymer ?
#
loop_
_entity_poly.entity_id
_entity_poly.type
_entity_poly.pdbx_seq_one_letter_code
_entity_poly.pdbx_strand_id
1 'polypeptide(L)'
;MKRNVSLRWLRWVIVLVIMPVVVYLCSISNRKYYLSALLVIAMTMAVFFLSFERRKPQARELALLAVMCALAVAARVIVPFPSFKPTMAVIILAGMAFGAERGFLCGAVTALVSNLFFSQGPWTPWQMMGYGMGGLLAGLACQAGLLRRRPRTVGQMATLVVFGFVLIVVVVGPIQDTSTFLTVSMKSSGATAAGPIYLTGLLTANLPHAAATAVTLALFGRGLLDMLDRIQTKYGLLQD
;
A
#
# COMPACT_ATOMS: atom_id res chain seq x y z
N MET A 1 5.76 -29.63 13.20
CA MET A 1 5.40 -29.05 11.88
C MET A 1 4.01 -28.41 11.80
N LYS A 2 3.01 -28.77 12.61
CA LYS A 2 1.62 -28.22 12.59
C LYS A 2 1.47 -26.77 13.09
N ARG A 3 2.36 -26.28 13.98
CA ARG A 3 2.29 -24.93 14.58
C ARG A 3 2.61 -23.78 13.60
N ASN A 4 3.20 -24.09 12.46
CA ASN A 4 3.70 -23.13 11.47
C ASN A 4 2.64 -22.64 10.47
N VAL A 5 1.57 -23.42 10.25
CA VAL A 5 0.49 -23.06 9.33
C VAL A 5 -0.44 -22.03 9.97
N SER A 6 -0.72 -22.15 11.28
CA SER A 6 -1.64 -21.26 12.00
C SER A 6 -1.16 -19.80 12.03
N LEU A 7 0.14 -19.55 12.22
CA LEU A 7 0.69 -18.19 12.24
C LEU A 7 0.72 -17.48 10.87
N ARG A 8 0.84 -18.25 9.77
CA ARG A 8 0.71 -17.68 8.42
C ARG A 8 -0.72 -17.22 8.16
N TRP A 9 -1.70 -18.04 8.50
CA TRP A 9 -3.12 -17.71 8.38
C TRP A 9 -3.49 -16.50 9.26
N LEU A 10 -2.98 -16.45 10.49
CA LEU A 10 -3.27 -15.35 11.41
C LEU A 10 -2.89 -13.98 10.80
N ARG A 11 -1.74 -13.87 10.13
CA ARG A 11 -1.32 -12.62 9.48
C ARG A 11 -2.28 -12.19 8.37
N TRP A 12 -2.70 -13.13 7.54
CA TRP A 12 -3.67 -12.85 6.48
C TRP A 12 -5.04 -12.46 7.04
N VAL A 13 -5.48 -13.13 8.09
CA VAL A 13 -6.73 -12.77 8.79
C VAL A 13 -6.63 -11.36 9.38
N ILE A 14 -5.52 -11.01 10.01
CA ILE A 14 -5.31 -9.66 10.55
C ILE A 14 -5.42 -8.60 9.44
N VAL A 15 -4.70 -8.78 8.33
CA VAL A 15 -4.62 -7.77 7.26
C VAL A 15 -5.90 -7.72 6.43
N LEU A 16 -6.48 -8.88 6.06
CA LEU A 16 -7.59 -8.94 5.11
C LEU A 16 -8.97 -8.84 5.77
N VAL A 17 -9.08 -9.18 7.06
CA VAL A 17 -10.37 -9.21 7.74
C VAL A 17 -10.39 -8.26 8.94
N ILE A 18 -9.52 -8.45 9.92
CA ILE A 18 -9.59 -7.71 11.19
C ILE A 18 -9.33 -6.22 10.94
N MET A 19 -8.28 -5.88 10.19
CA MET A 19 -7.91 -4.48 9.95
C MET A 19 -9.00 -3.71 9.20
N PRO A 20 -9.58 -4.16 8.07
CA PRO A 20 -10.69 -3.49 7.41
C PRO A 20 -11.91 -3.32 8.32
N VAL A 21 -12.27 -4.36 9.08
CA VAL A 21 -13.40 -4.31 10.02
C VAL A 21 -13.16 -3.28 11.12
N VAL A 22 -11.98 -3.26 11.73
CA VAL A 22 -11.63 -2.27 12.77
C VAL A 22 -11.67 -0.85 12.23
N VAL A 23 -11.07 -0.62 11.05
CA VAL A 23 -11.08 0.70 10.42
C VAL A 23 -12.52 1.14 10.13
N TYR A 24 -13.36 0.25 9.60
CA TYR A 24 -14.77 0.52 9.33
C TYR A 24 -15.55 0.85 10.61
N LEU A 25 -15.47 0.00 11.65
CA LEU A 25 -16.18 0.20 12.91
C LEU A 25 -15.75 1.48 13.64
N CYS A 26 -14.45 1.78 13.65
CA CYS A 26 -13.95 3.02 14.24
C CYS A 26 -14.35 4.26 13.44
N SER A 27 -14.50 4.15 12.13
CA SER A 27 -14.95 5.26 11.28
C SER A 27 -16.42 5.63 11.52
N ILE A 28 -17.27 4.66 11.84
CA ILE A 28 -18.67 4.91 12.23
C ILE A 28 -18.78 5.64 13.58
N SER A 29 -17.80 5.46 14.47
CA SER A 29 -17.78 6.10 15.78
C SER A 29 -17.10 7.47 15.74
N ASN A 30 -17.84 8.49 15.46
CA ASN A 30 -17.54 9.90 15.06
C ASN A 30 -16.40 10.66 15.83
N ARG A 31 -15.79 10.09 16.87
CA ARG A 31 -14.73 10.73 17.68
C ARG A 31 -13.44 9.92 17.82
N LYS A 32 -13.29 8.80 17.07
CA LYS A 32 -12.24 7.82 17.36
C LYS A 32 -11.27 7.55 16.22
N TYR A 33 -11.09 8.52 15.28
CA TYR A 33 -10.15 8.28 14.17
C TYR A 33 -8.69 8.11 14.67
N TYR A 34 -8.32 8.76 15.76
CA TYR A 34 -7.00 8.54 16.39
C TYR A 34 -6.88 7.12 16.93
N LEU A 35 -7.96 6.58 17.51
CA LEU A 35 -7.97 5.18 17.97
C LEU A 35 -7.86 4.22 16.79
N SER A 36 -8.59 4.46 15.69
CA SER A 36 -8.48 3.64 14.48
C SER A 36 -7.08 3.72 13.86
N ALA A 37 -6.47 4.90 13.82
CA ALA A 37 -5.10 5.06 13.35
C ALA A 37 -4.12 4.27 14.24
N LEU A 38 -4.25 4.39 15.56
CA LEU A 38 -3.41 3.65 16.52
C LEU A 38 -3.58 2.14 16.37
N LEU A 39 -4.82 1.66 16.20
CA LEU A 39 -5.10 0.24 15.99
C LEU A 39 -4.53 -0.27 14.67
N VAL A 40 -4.63 0.50 13.58
CA VAL A 40 -4.01 0.14 12.29
C VAL A 40 -2.49 0.09 12.43
N ILE A 41 -1.88 1.05 13.12
CA ILE A 41 -0.44 1.04 13.40
C ILE A 41 -0.08 -0.21 14.21
N ALA A 42 -0.80 -0.48 15.31
CA ALA A 42 -0.54 -1.64 16.16
C ALA A 42 -0.68 -2.96 15.40
N MET A 43 -1.73 -3.10 14.56
CA MET A 43 -1.94 -4.27 13.71
C MET A 43 -0.85 -4.42 12.64
N THR A 44 -0.43 -3.32 12.02
CA THR A 44 0.67 -3.32 11.05
C THR A 44 1.96 -3.77 11.72
N MET A 45 2.23 -3.26 12.93
CA MET A 45 3.38 -3.67 13.73
C MET A 45 3.28 -5.14 14.15
N ALA A 46 2.10 -5.60 14.57
CA ALA A 46 1.89 -7.02 14.92
C ALA A 46 2.17 -7.95 13.75
N VAL A 47 1.66 -7.63 12.55
CA VAL A 47 1.95 -8.39 11.33
C VAL A 47 3.46 -8.41 11.03
N PHE A 48 4.12 -7.26 11.18
CA PHE A 48 5.56 -7.15 11.01
C PHE A 48 6.32 -8.00 12.03
N PHE A 49 5.99 -7.92 13.33
CA PHE A 49 6.63 -8.73 14.37
C PHE A 49 6.39 -10.23 14.18
N LEU A 50 5.19 -10.64 13.82
CA LEU A 50 4.87 -12.05 13.51
C LEU A 50 5.66 -12.57 12.28
N SER A 51 5.98 -11.69 11.34
CA SER A 51 6.85 -12.02 10.21
C SER A 51 8.31 -12.09 10.63
N PHE A 52 8.71 -11.20 11.54
CA PHE A 52 10.06 -11.05 12.05
C PHE A 52 10.52 -12.24 12.91
N GLU A 53 9.61 -12.80 13.73
CA GLU A 53 9.93 -13.91 14.65
C GLU A 53 10.47 -15.15 13.93
N ARG A 54 10.19 -15.29 12.64
CA ARG A 54 10.65 -16.44 11.84
C ARG A 54 11.96 -16.22 11.10
N ARG A 55 12.29 -14.98 10.79
CA ARG A 55 13.51 -14.61 10.07
C ARG A 55 14.09 -13.44 10.83
N LYS A 56 15.27 -13.58 11.40
CA LYS A 56 16.00 -12.44 11.94
C LYS A 56 16.39 -11.53 10.77
N PRO A 57 15.60 -10.50 10.40
CA PRO A 57 15.93 -9.65 9.27
C PRO A 57 17.26 -8.97 9.59
N GLN A 58 18.11 -8.91 8.61
CA GLN A 58 19.35 -8.18 8.75
C GLN A 58 19.04 -6.68 8.86
N ALA A 59 19.83 -5.94 9.64
CA ALA A 59 19.69 -4.49 9.75
C ALA A 59 19.70 -3.80 8.36
N ARG A 60 20.42 -4.36 7.40
CA ARG A 60 20.47 -3.90 6.00
C ARG A 60 19.14 -4.05 5.27
N GLU A 61 18.36 -5.12 5.52
CA GLU A 61 17.02 -5.30 4.94
C GLU A 61 16.06 -4.21 5.45
N LEU A 62 16.10 -3.92 6.74
CA LEU A 62 15.31 -2.86 7.36
C LEU A 62 15.69 -1.48 6.83
N ALA A 63 16.98 -1.21 6.69
CA ALA A 63 17.48 0.04 6.12
C ALA A 63 17.00 0.22 4.68
N LEU A 64 17.05 -0.82 3.86
CA LEU A 64 16.60 -0.76 2.47
C LEU A 64 15.08 -0.55 2.38
N LEU A 65 14.29 -1.20 3.25
CA LEU A 65 12.86 -0.97 3.34
C LEU A 65 12.54 0.47 3.76
N ALA A 66 13.27 1.02 4.74
CA ALA A 66 13.13 2.40 5.19
C ALA A 66 13.43 3.40 4.06
N VAL A 67 14.47 3.13 3.26
CA VAL A 67 14.80 3.93 2.07
C VAL A 67 13.65 3.91 1.07
N MET A 68 13.02 2.75 0.83
CA MET A 68 11.86 2.66 -0.06
C MET A 68 10.65 3.43 0.48
N CYS A 69 10.40 3.37 1.78
CA CYS A 69 9.36 4.19 2.41
C CYS A 69 9.66 5.69 2.24
N ALA A 70 10.89 6.12 2.50
CA ALA A 70 11.30 7.51 2.33
C ALA A 70 11.17 7.98 0.87
N LEU A 71 11.55 7.13 -0.09
CA LEU A 71 11.39 7.42 -1.53
C LEU A 71 9.90 7.56 -1.90
N ALA A 72 9.03 6.69 -1.37
CA ALA A 72 7.59 6.76 -1.61
C ALA A 72 6.95 8.01 -0.98
N VAL A 73 7.41 8.42 0.23
CA VAL A 73 7.01 9.68 0.86
C VAL A 73 7.47 10.87 0.02
N ALA A 74 8.73 10.89 -0.39
CA ALA A 74 9.29 11.95 -1.24
C ALA A 74 8.53 12.06 -2.57
N ALA A 75 8.22 10.94 -3.21
CA ALA A 75 7.43 10.89 -4.44
C ALA A 75 6.02 11.49 -4.25
N ARG A 76 5.44 11.41 -3.05
CA ARG A 76 4.16 12.03 -2.74
C ARG A 76 4.28 13.52 -2.47
N VAL A 77 5.33 13.94 -1.77
CA VAL A 77 5.50 15.32 -1.30
C VAL A 77 6.03 16.24 -2.39
N ILE A 78 7.05 15.78 -3.14
CA ILE A 78 7.77 16.64 -4.11
C ILE A 78 6.92 16.97 -5.34
N VAL A 79 6.07 16.04 -5.80
CA VAL A 79 5.25 16.28 -6.99
C VAL A 79 4.10 17.23 -6.65
N PRO A 80 4.07 18.46 -7.23
CA PRO A 80 3.11 19.50 -6.83
C PRO A 80 1.69 19.28 -7.35
N PHE A 81 1.51 18.40 -8.33
CA PHE A 81 0.19 18.19 -8.96
C PHE A 81 -0.76 17.46 -8.02
N PRO A 82 -1.98 18.00 -7.77
CA PRO A 82 -3.00 17.31 -7.02
C PRO A 82 -3.33 15.96 -7.66
N SER A 83 -3.51 14.94 -6.84
CA SER A 83 -3.88 13.58 -7.23
C SER A 83 -2.91 12.85 -8.19
N PHE A 84 -2.04 13.54 -8.93
CA PHE A 84 -1.03 12.93 -9.80
C PHE A 84 0.25 12.64 -9.00
N LYS A 85 0.25 11.55 -8.21
CA LYS A 85 1.34 11.18 -7.31
C LYS A 85 1.97 9.84 -7.68
N PRO A 86 3.29 9.77 -7.89
CA PRO A 86 3.98 8.51 -8.25
C PRO A 86 4.20 7.54 -7.07
N THR A 87 3.72 7.88 -5.89
CA THR A 87 3.91 7.16 -4.62
C THR A 87 3.59 5.67 -4.73
N MET A 88 2.45 5.35 -5.35
CA MET A 88 1.99 3.96 -5.45
C MET A 88 2.91 3.11 -6.33
N ALA A 89 3.55 3.69 -7.33
CA ALA A 89 4.54 2.98 -8.14
C ALA A 89 5.70 2.46 -7.26
N VAL A 90 6.22 3.31 -6.36
CA VAL A 90 7.31 2.92 -5.44
C VAL A 90 6.86 1.82 -4.47
N ILE A 91 5.62 1.92 -3.95
CA ILE A 91 5.05 0.91 -3.04
C ILE A 91 4.86 -0.44 -3.76
N ILE A 92 4.35 -0.44 -5.00
CA ILE A 92 4.21 -1.64 -5.84
C ILE A 92 5.59 -2.30 -6.04
N LEU A 93 6.59 -1.51 -6.43
CA LEU A 93 7.95 -2.01 -6.64
C LEU A 93 8.58 -2.55 -5.34
N ALA A 94 8.31 -1.92 -4.19
CA ALA A 94 8.72 -2.44 -2.89
C ALA A 94 8.03 -3.79 -2.59
N GLY A 95 6.73 -3.93 -2.85
CA GLY A 95 6.00 -5.19 -2.69
C GLY A 95 6.56 -6.31 -3.57
N MET A 96 6.88 -6.00 -4.83
CA MET A 96 7.50 -6.96 -5.75
C MET A 96 8.91 -7.37 -5.32
N ALA A 97 9.71 -6.41 -4.85
CA ALA A 97 11.11 -6.65 -4.47
C ALA A 97 11.27 -7.37 -3.13
N PHE A 98 10.47 -6.98 -2.13
CA PHE A 98 10.62 -7.46 -0.74
C PHE A 98 9.55 -8.48 -0.33
N GLY A 99 8.52 -8.66 -1.13
CA GLY A 99 7.40 -9.55 -0.84
C GLY A 99 6.21 -8.84 -0.20
N ALA A 100 5.08 -9.55 -0.13
CA ALA A 100 3.76 -9.01 0.18
C ALA A 100 3.67 -8.31 1.56
N GLU A 101 4.21 -8.93 2.61
CA GLU A 101 4.14 -8.40 3.97
C GLU A 101 4.93 -7.09 4.13
N ARG A 102 6.16 -7.05 3.56
CA ARG A 102 7.00 -5.85 3.58
C ARG A 102 6.46 -4.76 2.66
N GLY A 103 5.82 -5.14 1.56
CA GLY A 103 5.08 -4.22 0.69
C GLY A 103 3.92 -3.55 1.41
N PHE A 104 3.16 -4.33 2.19
CA PHE A 104 2.09 -3.79 3.05
C PHE A 104 2.64 -2.78 4.05
N LEU A 105 3.70 -3.15 4.77
CA LEU A 105 4.35 -2.26 5.74
C LEU A 105 4.84 -0.97 5.09
N CYS A 106 5.52 -1.08 3.94
CA CYS A 106 5.99 0.08 3.19
C CYS A 106 4.83 1.03 2.83
N GLY A 107 3.72 0.50 2.33
CA GLY A 107 2.54 1.29 1.98
C GLY A 107 1.91 1.97 3.19
N ALA A 108 1.67 1.22 4.28
CA ALA A 108 1.07 1.75 5.49
C ALA A 108 1.93 2.85 6.15
N VAL A 109 3.24 2.61 6.27
CA VAL A 109 4.19 3.60 6.81
C VAL A 109 4.27 4.83 5.90
N THR A 110 4.31 4.64 4.58
CA THR A 110 4.31 5.75 3.62
C THR A 110 3.09 6.65 3.79
N ALA A 111 1.88 6.07 3.92
CA ALA A 111 0.66 6.83 4.13
C ALA A 111 0.71 7.62 5.45
N LEU A 112 1.11 6.98 6.54
CA LEU A 112 1.23 7.60 7.86
C LEU A 112 2.23 8.77 7.85
N VAL A 113 3.45 8.52 7.38
CA VAL A 113 4.54 9.51 7.41
C VAL A 113 4.26 10.67 6.43
N SER A 114 3.77 10.37 5.22
CA SER A 114 3.46 11.43 4.27
C SER A 114 2.33 12.35 4.74
N ASN A 115 1.38 11.86 5.55
CA ASN A 115 0.33 12.68 6.13
C ASN A 115 0.83 13.66 7.22
N LEU A 116 2.08 13.56 7.69
CA LEU A 116 2.69 14.61 8.50
C LEU A 116 2.88 15.90 7.67
N PHE A 117 3.02 15.79 6.35
CA PHE A 117 3.14 16.93 5.42
C PHE A 117 1.78 17.40 4.87
N PHE A 118 0.78 16.50 4.79
CA PHE A 118 -0.54 16.80 4.21
C PHE A 118 -1.67 16.86 5.24
N SER A 119 -1.34 16.87 6.52
CA SER A 119 -2.23 16.77 7.67
C SER A 119 -2.77 15.36 7.92
N GLN A 120 -2.88 15.04 9.19
CA GLN A 120 -3.51 13.81 9.68
C GLN A 120 -5.02 14.02 9.82
N GLY A 121 -5.80 12.98 9.56
CA GLY A 121 -7.24 13.06 9.68
C GLY A 121 -7.94 11.69 9.69
N PRO A 122 -9.29 11.66 9.65
CA PRO A 122 -10.07 10.43 9.63
C PRO A 122 -9.75 9.53 8.43
N TRP A 123 -9.21 10.10 7.37
CA TRP A 123 -8.76 9.39 6.17
C TRP A 123 -7.45 8.61 6.36
N THR A 124 -6.62 8.96 7.35
CA THR A 124 -5.30 8.35 7.53
C THR A 124 -5.33 6.83 7.67
N PRO A 125 -6.19 6.21 8.52
CA PRO A 125 -6.26 4.76 8.61
C PRO A 125 -6.65 4.09 7.30
N TRP A 126 -7.55 4.71 6.53
CA TRP A 126 -7.98 4.23 5.22
C TRP A 126 -6.86 4.30 4.19
N GLN A 127 -6.07 5.39 4.20
CA GLN A 127 -4.89 5.50 3.34
C GLN A 127 -3.82 4.49 3.71
N MET A 128 -3.57 4.27 5.01
CA MET A 128 -2.64 3.23 5.46
C MET A 128 -3.07 1.85 4.96
N MET A 129 -4.36 1.53 5.07
CA MET A 129 -4.92 0.28 4.57
C MET A 129 -4.82 0.21 3.04
N GLY A 130 -5.26 1.23 2.30
CA GLY A 130 -5.25 1.26 0.83
C GLY A 130 -3.84 1.14 0.26
N TYR A 131 -2.89 1.93 0.76
CA TYR A 131 -1.49 1.88 0.31
C TYR A 131 -0.82 0.56 0.72
N GLY A 132 -1.11 0.07 1.93
CA GLY A 132 -0.65 -1.24 2.40
C GLY A 132 -1.17 -2.37 1.50
N MET A 133 -2.46 -2.37 1.19
CA MET A 133 -3.07 -3.35 0.27
C MET A 133 -2.45 -3.29 -1.13
N GLY A 134 -2.11 -2.09 -1.62
CA GLY A 134 -1.39 -1.93 -2.88
C GLY A 134 -0.05 -2.65 -2.90
N GLY A 135 0.77 -2.47 -1.87
CA GLY A 135 2.06 -3.15 -1.74
C GLY A 135 1.92 -4.66 -1.53
N LEU A 136 0.94 -5.07 -0.72
CA LEU A 136 0.63 -6.47 -0.46
C LEU A 136 0.23 -7.21 -1.73
N LEU A 137 -0.73 -6.68 -2.47
CA LEU A 137 -1.24 -7.32 -3.69
C LEU A 137 -0.17 -7.37 -4.79
N ALA A 138 0.69 -6.35 -4.89
CA ALA A 138 1.82 -6.38 -5.79
C ALA A 138 2.82 -7.51 -5.45
N GLY A 139 3.12 -7.69 -4.17
CA GLY A 139 3.95 -8.80 -3.69
C GLY A 139 3.33 -10.17 -3.95
N LEU A 140 2.02 -10.32 -3.70
CA LEU A 140 1.27 -11.55 -3.99
C LEU A 140 1.21 -11.86 -5.48
N ALA A 141 0.94 -10.85 -6.31
CA ALA A 141 0.92 -11.01 -7.77
C ALA A 141 2.28 -11.46 -8.32
N CYS A 142 3.37 -10.97 -7.71
CA CYS A 142 4.71 -11.43 -8.02
C CYS A 142 4.96 -12.88 -7.58
N GLN A 143 4.51 -13.26 -6.39
CA GLN A 143 4.61 -14.64 -5.88
C GLN A 143 3.77 -15.63 -6.69
N ALA A 144 2.60 -15.20 -7.16
CA ALA A 144 1.72 -15.99 -8.02
C ALA A 144 2.21 -16.08 -9.49
N GLY A 145 3.29 -15.38 -9.83
CA GLY A 145 3.87 -15.39 -11.19
C GLY A 145 3.15 -14.48 -12.20
N LEU A 146 2.14 -13.72 -11.77
CA LEU A 146 1.45 -12.73 -12.61
C LEU A 146 2.39 -11.57 -12.98
N LEU A 147 3.15 -11.10 -12.01
CA LEU A 147 4.19 -10.08 -12.21
C LEU A 147 5.57 -10.73 -12.18
N ARG A 148 6.47 -10.26 -13.04
CA ARG A 148 7.86 -10.73 -13.06
C ARG A 148 8.75 -9.78 -12.26
N ARG A 149 9.51 -10.31 -11.33
CA ARG A 149 10.51 -9.52 -10.54
C ARG A 149 11.49 -8.76 -11.42
N ARG A 150 11.81 -9.32 -12.60
CA ARG A 150 12.67 -8.71 -13.63
C ARG A 150 11.93 -8.73 -14.97
N PRO A 151 11.08 -7.73 -15.21
CA PRO A 151 10.39 -7.64 -16.49
C PRO A 151 11.40 -7.32 -17.60
N ARG A 152 11.61 -8.26 -18.51
CA ARG A 152 12.57 -8.12 -19.62
C ARG A 152 11.91 -7.80 -20.94
N THR A 153 10.66 -8.21 -21.12
CA THR A 153 9.90 -8.00 -22.36
C THR A 153 8.93 -6.83 -22.21
N VAL A 154 8.57 -6.23 -23.33
CA VAL A 154 7.56 -5.15 -23.40
C VAL A 154 6.22 -5.63 -22.81
N GLY A 155 5.81 -6.88 -23.10
CA GLY A 155 4.58 -7.45 -22.57
C GLY A 155 4.60 -7.56 -21.03
N GLN A 156 5.73 -7.96 -20.42
CA GLN A 156 5.85 -8.03 -18.98
C GLN A 156 5.82 -6.64 -18.31
N MET A 157 6.41 -5.63 -18.98
CA MET A 157 6.28 -4.24 -18.53
C MET A 157 4.85 -3.73 -18.68
N ALA A 158 4.19 -4.01 -19.77
CA ALA A 158 2.78 -3.66 -19.98
C ALA A 158 1.89 -4.30 -18.90
N THR A 159 2.12 -5.58 -18.56
CA THR A 159 1.40 -6.24 -17.46
C THR A 159 1.59 -5.52 -16.12
N LEU A 160 2.81 -5.09 -15.80
CA LEU A 160 3.10 -4.34 -14.58
C LEU A 160 2.38 -2.97 -14.57
N VAL A 161 2.42 -2.25 -15.68
CA VAL A 161 1.77 -0.94 -15.84
C VAL A 161 0.24 -1.06 -15.71
N VAL A 162 -0.35 -2.03 -16.43
CA VAL A 162 -1.80 -2.29 -16.36
C VAL A 162 -2.20 -2.74 -14.96
N PHE A 163 -1.43 -3.63 -14.34
CA PHE A 163 -1.66 -4.04 -12.96
C PHE A 163 -1.67 -2.84 -12.02
N GLY A 164 -0.68 -1.95 -12.09
CA GLY A 164 -0.60 -0.76 -11.24
C GLY A 164 -1.77 0.19 -11.44
N PHE A 165 -2.21 0.39 -12.68
CA PHE A 165 -3.38 1.20 -13.01
C PHE A 165 -4.67 0.59 -12.42
N VAL A 166 -4.94 -0.67 -12.72
CA VAL A 166 -6.13 -1.40 -12.26
C VAL A 166 -6.16 -1.50 -10.74
N LEU A 167 -5.02 -1.76 -10.10
CA LEU A 167 -4.92 -1.84 -8.64
C LEU A 167 -5.40 -0.55 -7.95
N ILE A 168 -5.07 0.60 -8.51
CA ILE A 168 -5.53 1.89 -7.94
C ILE A 168 -7.01 2.07 -8.18
N VAL A 169 -7.48 1.86 -9.38
CA VAL A 169 -8.89 2.11 -9.74
C VAL A 169 -9.83 1.16 -8.99
N VAL A 170 -9.45 -0.11 -8.83
CA VAL A 170 -10.33 -1.17 -8.30
C VAL A 170 -10.17 -1.39 -6.80
N VAL A 171 -8.98 -1.14 -6.25
CA VAL A 171 -8.69 -1.47 -4.83
C VAL A 171 -8.39 -0.22 -4.02
N VAL A 172 -7.32 0.49 -4.36
CA VAL A 172 -6.80 1.58 -3.50
C VAL A 172 -7.77 2.76 -3.47
N GLY A 173 -8.27 3.17 -4.62
CA GLY A 173 -9.24 4.26 -4.77
C GLY A 173 -10.52 4.01 -3.98
N PRO A 174 -11.25 2.91 -4.24
CA PRO A 174 -12.49 2.61 -3.51
C PRO A 174 -12.31 2.52 -1.99
N ILE A 175 -11.16 2.01 -1.49
CA ILE A 175 -10.85 2.02 -0.06
C ILE A 175 -10.79 3.47 0.47
N GLN A 176 -10.14 4.38 -0.24
CA GLN A 176 -10.05 5.79 0.15
C GLN A 176 -11.40 6.52 -0.01
N ASP A 177 -12.14 6.26 -1.08
CA ASP A 177 -13.46 6.83 -1.32
C ASP A 177 -14.47 6.42 -0.25
N THR A 178 -14.34 5.21 0.33
CA THR A 178 -15.12 4.78 1.48
C THR A 178 -14.94 5.69 2.69
N SER A 179 -13.71 6.17 2.95
CA SER A 179 -13.45 7.17 3.99
C SER A 179 -14.22 8.47 3.74
N THR A 180 -14.21 8.94 2.51
CA THR A 180 -14.94 10.16 2.11
C THR A 180 -16.45 9.95 2.26
N PHE A 181 -16.96 8.82 1.76
CA PHE A 181 -18.38 8.47 1.90
C PHE A 181 -18.84 8.46 3.36
N LEU A 182 -18.12 7.79 4.23
CA LEU A 182 -18.45 7.72 5.67
C LEU A 182 -18.40 9.11 6.31
N THR A 183 -17.37 9.90 6.00
CA THR A 183 -17.23 11.26 6.54
C THR A 183 -18.37 12.17 6.11
N VAL A 184 -18.80 12.11 4.85
CA VAL A 184 -19.91 12.91 4.32
C VAL A 184 -21.23 12.42 4.91
N SER A 185 -21.46 11.10 4.94
CA SER A 185 -22.70 10.52 5.47
C SER A 185 -22.93 10.85 6.95
N MET A 186 -21.86 10.96 7.75
CA MET A 186 -21.95 11.34 9.16
C MET A 186 -22.26 12.83 9.38
N LYS A 187 -21.97 13.68 8.40
CA LYS A 187 -22.22 15.12 8.48
C LYS A 187 -23.56 15.52 7.86
N SER A 188 -24.12 14.66 7.01
CA SER A 188 -25.39 14.89 6.34
C SER A 188 -26.55 14.46 7.24
N SER A 189 -27.57 15.30 7.33
CA SER A 189 -28.83 14.96 8.02
C SER A 189 -29.79 14.11 7.17
N GLY A 190 -29.42 13.77 5.94
CA GLY A 190 -30.17 12.97 4.99
C GLY A 190 -29.41 11.79 4.42
N ALA A 191 -30.11 10.92 3.68
CA ALA A 191 -29.47 9.80 3.00
C ALA A 191 -28.43 10.30 1.98
N THR A 192 -27.17 9.90 2.15
CA THR A 192 -26.08 10.25 1.25
C THR A 192 -25.96 9.19 0.16
N ALA A 193 -26.06 9.60 -1.10
CA ALA A 193 -25.87 8.69 -2.23
C ALA A 193 -24.39 8.34 -2.38
N ALA A 194 -24.06 7.05 -2.35
CA ALA A 194 -22.69 6.58 -2.52
C ALA A 194 -22.16 6.83 -3.95
N GLY A 195 -23.00 6.58 -4.96
CA GLY A 195 -22.60 6.66 -6.37
C GLY A 195 -21.86 7.94 -6.77
N PRO A 196 -22.41 9.15 -6.51
CA PRO A 196 -21.74 10.41 -6.84
C PRO A 196 -20.37 10.57 -6.16
N ILE A 197 -20.20 10.10 -4.91
CA ILE A 197 -18.94 10.21 -4.18
C ILE A 197 -17.87 9.34 -4.83
N TYR A 198 -18.19 8.07 -5.11
CA TYR A 198 -17.25 7.17 -5.77
C TYR A 198 -16.95 7.59 -7.20
N LEU A 199 -17.94 8.09 -7.95
CA LEU A 199 -17.72 8.61 -9.31
C LEU A 199 -16.80 9.84 -9.29
N THR A 200 -17.05 10.78 -8.38
CA THR A 200 -16.18 11.96 -8.23
C THR A 200 -14.78 11.55 -7.82
N GLY A 201 -14.63 10.66 -6.83
CA GLY A 201 -13.33 10.12 -6.42
C GLY A 201 -12.59 9.45 -7.57
N LEU A 202 -13.30 8.63 -8.36
CA LEU A 202 -12.75 7.98 -9.54
C LEU A 202 -12.19 9.01 -10.54
N LEU A 203 -12.94 10.02 -10.90
CA LEU A 203 -12.57 10.99 -11.94
C LEU A 203 -11.51 11.97 -11.46
N THR A 204 -11.60 12.47 -10.21
CA THR A 204 -10.75 13.56 -9.73
C THR A 204 -9.50 13.10 -8.99
N ALA A 205 -9.52 11.91 -8.40
CA ALA A 205 -8.41 11.40 -7.60
C ALA A 205 -7.83 10.09 -8.15
N ASN A 206 -8.66 9.07 -8.37
CA ASN A 206 -8.17 7.73 -8.63
C ASN A 206 -7.56 7.60 -10.04
N LEU A 207 -8.21 8.15 -11.08
CA LEU A 207 -7.67 8.11 -12.45
C LEU A 207 -6.38 8.90 -12.60
N PRO A 208 -6.22 10.15 -12.10
CA PRO A 208 -4.94 10.84 -12.12
C PRO A 208 -3.84 10.09 -11.35
N HIS A 209 -4.17 9.51 -10.19
CA HIS A 209 -3.21 8.72 -9.40
C HIS A 209 -2.82 7.41 -10.13
N ALA A 210 -3.79 6.75 -10.76
CA ALA A 210 -3.53 5.55 -11.58
C ALA A 210 -2.64 5.88 -12.79
N ALA A 211 -2.92 7.00 -13.47
CA ALA A 211 -2.10 7.48 -14.58
C ALA A 211 -0.66 7.80 -14.13
N ALA A 212 -0.49 8.52 -13.01
CA ALA A 212 0.83 8.82 -12.44
C ALA A 212 1.61 7.54 -12.14
N THR A 213 0.93 6.55 -11.55
CA THR A 213 1.53 5.25 -11.24
C THR A 213 1.93 4.51 -12.52
N ALA A 214 1.05 4.45 -13.51
CA ALA A 214 1.31 3.80 -14.79
C ALA A 214 2.52 4.43 -15.50
N VAL A 215 2.57 5.76 -15.61
CA VAL A 215 3.69 6.49 -16.20
C VAL A 215 4.99 6.22 -15.45
N THR A 216 4.95 6.28 -14.13
CA THR A 216 6.15 6.05 -13.29
C THR A 216 6.65 4.61 -13.42
N LEU A 217 5.76 3.62 -13.42
CA LEU A 217 6.13 2.23 -13.64
C LEU A 217 6.72 2.02 -15.03
N ALA A 218 6.14 2.63 -16.07
CA ALA A 218 6.64 2.52 -17.43
C ALA A 218 8.06 3.09 -17.60
N LEU A 219 8.32 4.25 -16.98
CA LEU A 219 9.60 4.95 -17.12
C LEU A 219 10.69 4.41 -16.19
N PHE A 220 10.36 4.14 -14.95
CA PHE A 220 11.34 3.86 -13.89
C PHE A 220 11.24 2.44 -13.32
N GLY A 221 10.14 1.73 -13.58
CA GLY A 221 9.86 0.44 -12.92
C GLY A 221 10.96 -0.59 -13.14
N ARG A 222 11.42 -0.77 -14.39
CA ARG A 222 12.50 -1.71 -14.71
C ARG A 222 13.82 -1.31 -14.05
N GLY A 223 14.22 -0.05 -14.19
CA GLY A 223 15.49 0.44 -13.64
C GLY A 223 15.56 0.27 -12.12
N LEU A 224 14.47 0.61 -11.42
CA LEU A 224 14.42 0.49 -9.96
C LEU A 224 14.42 -0.98 -9.51
N LEU A 225 13.68 -1.87 -10.18
CA LEU A 225 13.71 -3.31 -9.87
C LEU A 225 15.10 -3.93 -10.11
N ASP A 226 15.76 -3.59 -11.22
CA ASP A 226 17.10 -4.06 -11.51
C ASP A 226 18.12 -3.56 -10.48
N MET A 227 17.98 -2.31 -10.02
CA MET A 227 18.82 -1.74 -8.96
C MET A 227 18.59 -2.45 -7.62
N LEU A 228 17.33 -2.62 -7.22
CA LEU A 228 16.98 -3.31 -5.97
C LEU A 228 17.49 -4.76 -5.96
N ASP A 229 17.35 -5.46 -7.07
CA ASP A 229 17.82 -6.82 -7.20
C ASP A 229 19.35 -6.94 -7.12
N ARG A 230 20.09 -6.01 -7.75
CA ARG A 230 21.56 -5.94 -7.61
C ARG A 230 21.98 -5.72 -6.16
N ILE A 231 21.28 -4.82 -5.43
CA ILE A 231 21.57 -4.57 -4.01
C ILE A 231 21.28 -5.84 -3.21
N GLN A 232 20.13 -6.48 -3.42
CA GLN A 232 19.76 -7.71 -2.71
C GLN A 232 20.77 -8.83 -2.95
N THR A 233 21.19 -9.02 -4.20
CA THR A 233 22.18 -10.05 -4.56
C THR A 233 23.55 -9.73 -3.97
N LYS A 234 24.02 -8.49 -4.08
CA LYS A 234 25.33 -8.06 -3.57
C LYS A 234 25.48 -8.25 -2.06
N TYR A 235 24.42 -8.03 -1.31
CA TYR A 235 24.45 -8.08 0.15
C TYR A 235 23.83 -9.35 0.73
N GLY A 236 23.46 -10.33 -0.13
CA GLY A 236 22.83 -11.58 0.31
C GLY A 236 21.51 -11.38 1.05
N LEU A 237 20.73 -10.33 0.69
CA LEU A 237 19.48 -10.00 1.34
C LEU A 237 18.36 -10.84 0.73
N LEU A 238 17.44 -11.30 1.59
CA LEU A 238 16.22 -12.02 1.15
C LEU A 238 16.47 -13.34 0.39
N GLN A 239 17.64 -13.94 0.57
CA GLN A 239 17.86 -15.33 0.14
C GLN A 239 17.08 -16.24 1.09
N ASP A 240 16.09 -16.92 0.53
CA ASP A 240 15.27 -17.94 1.20
C ASP A 240 16.01 -19.26 1.33
#